data_f0ef8d6f9c6a005d67c843afe7df2739
#
_entry.id   f0ef8d6f9c6a005d67c843afe7df2739
#
_cell.length_a   1.000
_cell.length_b   1.000
_cell.length_c   1.000
_cell.angle_alpha   90.00
_cell.angle_beta   90.00
_cell.angle_gamma   90.00
#
_symmetry.space_group_name_H-M   'P 1'
#
loop_
_entity.id
_entity.type
_entity.pdbx_description
1 polymer ?
#
loop_
_entity_poly.entity_id
_entity_poly.type
_entity_poly.pdbx_seq_one_letter_code
_entity_poly.pdbx_strand_id
1 'polypeptide(L)'
;KPVFVDIESDTFNIDANLIEAAITDKTKVIMPVSLFGQPADIDVIMAIAQKHNLKVIIDGAQSFGSTYNGKTDSNLGDISTTSFFPAKPLGCYGDGGAVFTDNNDYAEKIKMMRVHGQNKRYHHKYIGMGGRLDTIQAAILLAKLPHYKKELEARQKVAENYTAILSNSLKTPVIKPKRSSAWAQYTV
;
A
#
# COMPACT_ATOMS: atom_id res chain seq x y z
N LYS A 1 12.94 15.34 0.68
CA LYS A 1 14.02 14.46 1.19
C LYS A 1 13.39 13.46 2.15
N PRO A 2 13.58 12.14 1.97
CA PRO A 2 13.09 11.14 2.91
C PRO A 2 13.87 11.20 4.23
N VAL A 3 13.18 10.90 5.33
CA VAL A 3 13.73 10.59 6.64
C VAL A 3 13.23 9.21 6.98
N PHE A 4 14.13 8.28 7.20
CA PHE A 4 13.77 6.90 7.51
C PHE A 4 13.51 6.75 9.01
N VAL A 5 12.52 5.93 9.33
CA VAL A 5 12.19 5.48 10.69
C VAL A 5 12.38 3.98 10.71
N ASP A 6 12.90 3.45 11.80
CA ASP A 6 13.18 2.02 11.92
C ASP A 6 11.88 1.19 11.95
N ILE A 7 12.02 -0.11 11.80
CA ILE A 7 10.93 -1.07 11.64
C ILE A 7 10.67 -1.87 12.92
N GLU A 8 9.46 -2.40 13.04
CA GLU A 8 9.15 -3.42 14.03
C GLU A 8 9.88 -4.73 13.67
N SER A 9 10.44 -5.40 14.67
CA SER A 9 11.24 -6.62 14.49
C SER A 9 10.42 -7.86 14.11
N ASP A 10 9.11 -7.81 14.20
CA ASP A 10 8.19 -8.93 13.96
C ASP A 10 7.37 -8.78 12.67
N THR A 11 7.05 -7.57 12.25
CA THR A 11 6.27 -7.32 11.04
C THR A 11 7.10 -6.72 9.90
N PHE A 12 8.27 -6.14 10.22
CA PHE A 12 9.12 -5.36 9.33
C PHE A 12 8.44 -4.11 8.74
N ASN A 13 7.27 -3.76 9.23
CA ASN A 13 6.63 -2.48 8.95
C ASN A 13 7.25 -1.38 9.81
N ILE A 14 7.06 -0.12 9.39
CA ILE A 14 7.52 1.04 10.16
C ILE A 14 7.04 0.94 11.63
N ASP A 15 7.94 1.15 12.59
CA ASP A 15 7.57 1.24 14.00
C ASP A 15 6.89 2.59 14.26
N ALA A 16 5.58 2.55 14.48
CA ALA A 16 4.78 3.75 14.69
C ALA A 16 5.22 4.55 15.92
N ASN A 17 5.81 3.90 16.93
CA ASN A 17 6.28 4.55 18.16
C ASN A 17 7.51 5.45 17.93
N LEU A 18 8.24 5.22 16.87
CA LEU A 18 9.45 5.98 16.52
C LEU A 18 9.16 7.16 15.58
N ILE A 19 7.97 7.23 14.98
CA ILE A 19 7.63 8.25 13.97
C ILE A 19 7.70 9.65 14.57
N GLU A 20 7.12 9.85 15.74
CA GLU A 20 6.99 11.19 16.33
C GLU A 20 8.33 11.85 16.60
N ALA A 21 9.35 11.09 17.00
CA ALA A 21 10.71 11.56 17.23
C ALA A 21 11.42 12.04 15.95
N ALA A 22 10.97 11.57 14.78
CA ALA A 22 11.53 11.96 13.47
C ALA A 22 10.82 13.17 12.84
N ILE A 23 9.74 13.67 13.45
CA ILE A 23 8.97 14.80 12.92
C ILE A 23 9.71 16.10 13.18
N THR A 24 9.73 16.97 12.16
CA THR A 24 10.24 18.34 12.23
C THR A 24 9.24 19.31 11.61
N ASP A 25 9.51 20.62 11.69
CA ASP A 25 8.76 21.69 11.00
C ASP A 25 8.70 21.52 9.46
N LYS A 26 9.63 20.78 8.91
CA LYS A 26 9.71 20.47 7.47
C LYS A 26 8.94 19.20 7.07
N THR A 27 8.52 18.40 8.02
CA THR A 27 7.76 17.18 7.73
C THR A 27 6.39 17.54 7.15
N LYS A 28 5.98 16.86 6.09
CA LYS A 28 4.68 17.07 5.42
C LYS A 28 3.85 15.80 5.29
N VAL A 29 4.52 14.66 5.20
CA VAL A 29 3.87 13.38 4.91
C VAL A 29 4.54 12.27 5.71
N ILE A 30 3.74 11.35 6.21
CA ILE A 30 4.18 10.04 6.70
C ILE A 30 3.82 9.02 5.63
N MET A 31 4.78 8.17 5.25
CA MET A 31 4.59 7.17 4.19
C MET A 31 4.94 5.77 4.71
N PRO A 32 4.00 5.10 5.38
CA PRO A 32 4.19 3.70 5.75
C PRO A 32 4.07 2.80 4.53
N VAL A 33 4.92 1.77 4.50
CA VAL A 33 4.90 0.71 3.49
C VAL A 33 4.32 -0.55 4.12
N SER A 34 3.29 -1.12 3.51
CA SER A 34 2.72 -2.42 3.90
C SER A 34 3.58 -3.55 3.33
N LEU A 35 4.82 -3.62 3.82
CA LEU A 35 5.83 -4.53 3.31
C LEU A 35 5.40 -5.99 3.55
N PHE A 36 5.71 -6.88 2.64
CA PHE A 36 5.36 -8.31 2.65
C PHE A 36 3.86 -8.63 2.60
N GLY A 37 2.96 -7.62 2.70
CA GLY A 37 1.52 -7.81 2.47
C GLY A 37 0.60 -7.47 3.63
N GLN A 38 1.13 -7.12 4.81
CA GLN A 38 0.35 -6.72 5.98
C GLN A 38 0.42 -5.20 6.20
N PRO A 39 -0.71 -4.49 6.46
CA PRO A 39 -0.70 -3.07 6.80
C PRO A 39 0.07 -2.77 8.09
N ALA A 40 0.73 -1.61 8.14
CA ALA A 40 1.37 -1.07 9.35
C ALA A 40 0.32 -0.71 10.44
N ASP A 41 0.74 -0.09 11.54
CA ASP A 41 -0.16 0.35 12.62
C ASP A 41 -0.87 1.67 12.28
N ILE A 42 -1.85 1.58 11.39
CA ILE A 42 -2.48 2.72 10.76
C ILE A 42 -3.18 3.64 11.75
N ASP A 43 -3.86 3.10 12.78
CA ASP A 43 -4.57 3.93 13.76
C ASP A 43 -3.59 4.83 14.53
N VAL A 44 -2.44 4.30 14.94
CA VAL A 44 -1.40 5.07 15.64
C VAL A 44 -0.78 6.11 14.69
N ILE A 45 -0.47 5.70 13.45
CA ILE A 45 0.11 6.59 12.43
C ILE A 45 -0.84 7.74 12.11
N MET A 46 -2.13 7.46 11.94
CA MET A 46 -3.15 8.49 11.69
C MET A 46 -3.32 9.45 12.87
N ALA A 47 -3.26 8.96 14.10
CA ALA A 47 -3.31 9.80 15.30
C ALA A 47 -2.09 10.77 15.37
N ILE A 48 -0.88 10.27 15.09
CA ILE A 48 0.33 11.09 15.00
C ILE A 48 0.21 12.12 13.89
N ALA A 49 -0.24 11.70 12.70
CA ALA A 49 -0.41 12.60 11.57
C ALA A 49 -1.41 13.73 11.89
N GLN A 50 -2.54 13.40 12.51
CA GLN A 50 -3.53 14.39 12.94
C GLN A 50 -2.95 15.39 13.96
N LYS A 51 -2.24 14.89 14.99
CA LYS A 51 -1.60 15.72 16.02
C LYS A 51 -0.63 16.75 15.43
N HIS A 52 0.10 16.38 14.39
CA HIS A 52 1.13 17.20 13.75
C HIS A 52 0.67 17.85 12.43
N ASN A 53 -0.61 17.76 12.09
CA ASN A 53 -1.19 18.27 10.83
C ASN A 53 -0.44 17.78 9.58
N LEU A 54 -0.12 16.49 9.57
CA LEU A 54 0.56 15.80 8.47
C LEU A 54 -0.44 14.99 7.64
N LYS A 55 -0.02 14.57 6.45
CA LYS A 55 -0.76 13.66 5.59
C LYS A 55 -0.15 12.27 5.61
N VAL A 56 -0.98 11.25 5.37
CA VAL A 56 -0.54 9.87 5.32
C VAL A 56 -0.77 9.29 3.93
N ILE A 57 0.31 8.79 3.32
CA ILE A 57 0.26 8.07 2.04
C ILE A 57 0.66 6.62 2.30
N ILE A 58 -0.25 5.69 2.08
CA ILE A 58 0.03 4.26 2.24
C ILE A 58 0.67 3.72 0.95
N ASP A 59 1.86 3.15 1.06
CA ASP A 59 2.41 2.32 0.00
C ASP A 59 1.91 0.88 0.16
N GLY A 60 0.83 0.58 -0.55
CA GLY A 60 0.19 -0.74 -0.60
C GLY A 60 0.63 -1.57 -1.80
N ALA A 61 1.82 -1.31 -2.37
CA ALA A 61 2.30 -2.01 -3.55
C ALA A 61 2.44 -3.53 -3.36
N GLN A 62 2.45 -4.02 -2.13
CA GLN A 62 2.55 -5.45 -1.79
C GLN A 62 1.36 -5.98 -0.97
N SER A 63 0.37 -5.13 -0.65
CA SER A 63 -0.70 -5.49 0.30
C SER A 63 -2.10 -5.39 -0.29
N PHE A 64 -2.25 -5.18 -1.61
CA PHE A 64 -3.56 -5.05 -2.23
C PHE A 64 -4.49 -6.21 -1.83
N GLY A 65 -5.65 -5.87 -1.28
CA GLY A 65 -6.63 -6.83 -0.76
C GLY A 65 -6.43 -7.30 0.68
N SER A 66 -5.34 -6.91 1.34
CA SER A 66 -5.21 -7.07 2.79
C SER A 66 -6.18 -6.14 3.53
N THR A 67 -6.37 -6.39 4.82
CA THR A 67 -7.31 -5.60 5.64
C THR A 67 -6.68 -5.13 6.94
N TYR A 68 -7.17 -4.00 7.43
CA TYR A 68 -6.88 -3.44 8.74
C TYR A 68 -8.19 -2.96 9.38
N ASN A 69 -8.56 -3.48 10.54
CA ASN A 69 -9.84 -3.17 11.22
C ASN A 69 -11.07 -3.29 10.29
N GLY A 70 -11.09 -4.31 9.40
CA GLY A 70 -12.17 -4.55 8.45
C GLY A 70 -12.18 -3.65 7.20
N LYS A 71 -11.28 -2.68 7.09
CA LYS A 71 -11.08 -1.87 5.88
C LYS A 71 -9.98 -2.47 5.01
N THR A 72 -10.12 -2.40 3.70
CA THR A 72 -9.05 -2.78 2.76
C THR A 72 -7.91 -1.77 2.83
N ASP A 73 -6.68 -2.21 2.57
CA ASP A 73 -5.49 -1.36 2.60
C ASP A 73 -5.56 -0.19 1.60
N SER A 74 -6.27 -0.37 0.49
CA SER A 74 -6.56 0.70 -0.47
C SER A 74 -7.48 1.81 0.06
N ASN A 75 -8.09 1.62 1.23
CA ASN A 75 -8.96 2.59 1.90
C ASN A 75 -8.40 3.04 3.26
N LEU A 76 -7.08 3.16 3.35
CA LEU A 76 -6.35 3.60 4.54
C LEU A 76 -5.56 4.89 4.22
N GLY A 77 -5.35 5.73 5.25
CA GLY A 77 -4.66 7.00 5.09
C GLY A 77 -5.45 8.07 4.32
N ASP A 78 -4.79 9.16 3.94
CA ASP A 78 -5.36 10.20 3.05
C ASP A 78 -5.31 9.75 1.57
N ILE A 79 -4.27 9.02 1.22
CA ILE A 79 -4.03 8.41 -0.10
C ILE A 79 -3.45 7.02 0.12
N SER A 80 -3.91 6.05 -0.65
CA SER A 80 -3.26 4.74 -0.78
C SER A 80 -2.82 4.50 -2.21
N THR A 81 -1.73 3.76 -2.37
CA THR A 81 -1.21 3.36 -3.69
C THR A 81 -1.08 1.85 -3.78
N THR A 82 -1.14 1.31 -4.98
CA THR A 82 -0.78 -0.08 -5.24
C THR A 82 -0.05 -0.24 -6.56
N SER A 83 0.66 -1.35 -6.69
CA SER A 83 1.35 -1.74 -7.92
C SER A 83 0.66 -2.96 -8.51
N PHE A 84 0.51 -2.95 -9.83
CA PHE A 84 0.07 -4.08 -10.64
C PHE A 84 1.19 -4.69 -11.49
N PHE A 85 2.45 -4.41 -11.13
CA PHE A 85 3.59 -5.09 -11.75
C PHE A 85 3.37 -6.61 -11.72
N PRO A 86 3.81 -7.39 -12.72
CA PRO A 86 3.47 -8.81 -12.86
C PRO A 86 3.74 -9.69 -11.64
N ALA A 87 4.77 -9.37 -10.84
CA ALA A 87 5.11 -10.12 -9.63
C ALA A 87 4.31 -9.73 -8.37
N LYS A 88 3.41 -8.73 -8.47
CA LYS A 88 2.60 -8.27 -7.33
C LYS A 88 1.42 -9.22 -7.07
N PRO A 89 0.82 -9.19 -5.86
CA PRO A 89 -0.31 -10.06 -5.52
C PRO A 89 -1.42 -10.06 -6.58
N LEU A 90 -1.83 -8.88 -7.07
CA LEU A 90 -2.65 -8.73 -8.27
C LEU A 90 -1.80 -8.05 -9.34
N GLY A 91 -1.21 -8.84 -10.24
CA GLY A 91 -0.34 -8.33 -11.31
C GLY A 91 -1.01 -8.37 -12.68
N CYS A 92 -0.80 -7.33 -13.50
CA CYS A 92 -1.03 -7.35 -14.93
C CYS A 92 0.19 -7.93 -15.67
N TYR A 93 0.30 -7.78 -17.01
CA TYR A 93 1.39 -8.35 -17.81
C TYR A 93 2.40 -7.29 -18.27
N GLY A 94 2.50 -6.21 -17.52
CA GLY A 94 3.42 -5.09 -17.71
C GLY A 94 3.33 -4.15 -16.53
N ASP A 95 3.80 -2.91 -16.68
CA ASP A 95 3.70 -1.91 -15.62
C ASP A 95 2.25 -1.45 -15.41
N GLY A 96 1.87 -1.27 -14.17
CA GLY A 96 0.57 -0.76 -13.78
C GLY A 96 0.51 -0.43 -12.30
N GLY A 97 -0.46 0.39 -11.93
CA GLY A 97 -0.72 0.76 -10.55
C GLY A 97 -2.01 1.54 -10.42
N ALA A 98 -2.43 1.78 -9.20
CA ALA A 98 -3.57 2.63 -8.90
C ALA A 98 -3.28 3.49 -7.66
N VAL A 99 -3.97 4.62 -7.61
CA VAL A 99 -3.99 5.53 -6.46
C VAL A 99 -5.44 5.65 -6.00
N PHE A 100 -5.66 5.52 -4.71
CA PHE A 100 -6.98 5.55 -4.08
C PHE A 100 -7.05 6.71 -3.09
N THR A 101 -8.16 7.43 -3.07
CA THR A 101 -8.45 8.49 -2.10
C THR A 101 -9.95 8.79 -2.07
N ASP A 102 -10.47 9.12 -0.90
CA ASP A 102 -11.84 9.60 -0.71
C ASP A 102 -11.93 11.13 -0.83
N ASN A 103 -10.79 11.81 -1.02
CA ASN A 103 -10.74 13.26 -1.19
C ASN A 103 -10.84 13.62 -2.68
N ASN A 104 -11.95 14.28 -3.06
CA ASN A 104 -12.21 14.68 -4.44
C ASN A 104 -11.14 15.63 -5.01
N ASP A 105 -10.61 16.56 -4.20
CA ASP A 105 -9.57 17.49 -4.65
C ASP A 105 -8.27 16.76 -4.98
N TYR A 106 -7.90 15.74 -4.16
CA TYR A 106 -6.75 14.89 -4.46
C TYR A 106 -7.00 14.06 -5.72
N ALA A 107 -8.18 13.45 -5.85
CA ALA A 107 -8.53 12.67 -7.02
C ALA A 107 -8.43 13.49 -8.31
N GLU A 108 -8.98 14.71 -8.34
CA GLU A 108 -8.91 15.58 -9.52
C GLU A 108 -7.47 16.02 -9.84
N LYS A 109 -6.66 16.35 -8.83
CA LYS A 109 -5.24 16.69 -9.04
C LYS A 109 -4.47 15.50 -9.61
N ILE A 110 -4.65 14.30 -9.03
CA ILE A 110 -3.98 13.07 -9.46
C ILE A 110 -4.37 12.72 -10.90
N LYS A 111 -5.66 12.83 -11.26
CA LYS A 111 -6.14 12.64 -12.64
C LYS A 111 -5.43 13.58 -13.63
N MET A 112 -5.25 14.85 -13.28
CA MET A 112 -4.51 15.79 -14.11
C MET A 112 -3.01 15.44 -14.17
N MET A 113 -2.38 15.18 -13.02
CA MET A 113 -0.94 14.91 -12.93
C MET A 113 -0.53 13.66 -13.74
N ARG A 114 -1.35 12.59 -13.76
CA ARG A 114 -1.09 11.37 -14.53
C ARG A 114 -1.13 11.58 -16.06
N VAL A 115 -1.66 12.69 -16.53
CA VAL A 115 -1.74 13.07 -17.95
C VAL A 115 -1.00 14.41 -18.19
N HIS A 116 0.23 14.47 -17.72
CA HIS A 116 1.12 15.64 -17.90
C HIS A 116 0.61 16.94 -17.25
N GLY A 117 -0.21 16.87 -16.21
CA GLY A 117 -0.78 18.04 -15.53
C GLY A 117 -1.91 18.74 -16.27
N GLN A 118 -2.47 18.10 -17.31
CA GLN A 118 -3.50 18.70 -18.15
C GLN A 118 -4.87 18.67 -17.49
N ASN A 119 -5.57 19.82 -17.50
CA ASN A 119 -7.00 19.91 -17.21
C ASN A 119 -7.86 19.94 -18.49
N LYS A 120 -7.27 20.39 -19.61
CA LYS A 120 -7.82 20.36 -20.97
C LYS A 120 -6.68 20.04 -21.94
N ARG A 121 -7.00 19.59 -23.13
CA ARG A 121 -6.01 19.32 -24.19
C ARG A 121 -5.12 20.54 -24.39
N TYR A 122 -3.79 20.34 -24.24
CA TYR A 122 -2.73 21.38 -24.31
C TYR A 122 -2.78 22.47 -23.22
N HIS A 123 -3.60 22.35 -22.19
CA HIS A 123 -3.61 23.26 -21.04
C HIS A 123 -3.08 22.56 -19.79
N HIS A 124 -1.87 22.87 -19.38
CA HIS A 124 -1.18 22.26 -18.25
C HIS A 124 -1.33 23.15 -17.01
N LYS A 125 -2.07 22.67 -16.01
CA LYS A 125 -2.28 23.35 -14.73
C LYS A 125 -1.23 22.99 -13.69
N TYR A 126 -0.68 21.80 -13.79
CA TYR A 126 0.31 21.24 -12.88
C TYR A 126 1.49 20.64 -13.66
N ILE A 127 2.61 20.44 -12.98
CA ILE A 127 3.66 19.55 -13.46
C ILE A 127 3.15 18.12 -13.28
N GLY A 128 3.24 17.31 -14.29
CA GLY A 128 2.76 15.93 -14.28
C GLY A 128 3.61 15.00 -15.13
N MET A 129 3.16 13.76 -15.25
CA MET A 129 3.86 12.70 -15.98
C MET A 129 2.90 11.91 -16.88
N GLY A 130 3.42 11.10 -17.75
CA GLY A 130 2.66 10.12 -18.53
C GLY A 130 2.39 8.86 -17.69
N GLY A 131 1.48 8.95 -16.72
CA GLY A 131 1.18 7.87 -15.75
C GLY A 131 -0.15 7.16 -16.03
N ARG A 132 -0.46 6.88 -17.31
CA ARG A 132 -1.68 6.16 -17.69
C ARG A 132 -1.51 4.66 -17.54
N LEU A 133 -2.60 3.96 -17.23
CA LEU A 133 -2.66 2.50 -17.34
C LEU A 133 -3.10 2.13 -18.78
N ASP A 134 -2.33 1.29 -19.43
CA ASP A 134 -2.66 0.82 -20.77
C ASP A 134 -3.92 -0.06 -20.76
N THR A 135 -4.77 0.10 -21.76
CA THR A 135 -6.07 -0.60 -21.85
C THR A 135 -5.92 -2.12 -21.80
N ILE A 136 -4.87 -2.66 -22.42
CA ILE A 136 -4.60 -4.10 -22.38
C ILE A 136 -4.28 -4.57 -20.94
N GLN A 137 -3.53 -3.80 -20.17
CA GLN A 137 -3.22 -4.13 -18.78
C GLN A 137 -4.48 -4.03 -17.90
N ALA A 138 -5.33 -3.04 -18.15
CA ALA A 138 -6.62 -2.91 -17.47
C ALA A 138 -7.54 -4.11 -17.78
N ALA A 139 -7.59 -4.59 -19.03
CA ALA A 139 -8.37 -5.77 -19.41
C ALA A 139 -7.88 -7.04 -18.71
N ILE A 140 -6.57 -7.23 -18.57
CA ILE A 140 -5.97 -8.35 -17.83
C ILE A 140 -6.38 -8.30 -16.36
N LEU A 141 -6.29 -7.12 -15.72
CA LEU A 141 -6.70 -6.94 -14.32
C LEU A 141 -8.18 -7.22 -14.12
N LEU A 142 -9.05 -6.76 -15.03
CA LEU A 142 -10.49 -7.03 -14.98
C LEU A 142 -10.81 -8.53 -15.12
N ALA A 143 -10.04 -9.28 -15.91
CA ALA A 143 -10.17 -10.74 -16.04
C ALA A 143 -9.71 -11.47 -14.77
N LYS A 144 -8.66 -10.99 -14.07
CA LYS A 144 -8.10 -11.61 -12.86
C LYS A 144 -8.86 -11.25 -11.59
N LEU A 145 -9.39 -10.03 -11.48
CA LEU A 145 -9.99 -9.49 -10.26
C LEU A 145 -11.12 -10.37 -9.67
N PRO A 146 -12.03 -10.98 -10.46
CA PRO A 146 -13.06 -11.88 -9.93
C PRO A 146 -12.51 -13.12 -9.22
N HIS A 147 -11.30 -13.54 -9.53
CA HIS A 147 -10.63 -14.71 -8.95
C HIS A 147 -9.74 -14.34 -7.76
N TYR A 148 -9.42 -13.06 -7.59
CA TYR A 148 -8.39 -12.59 -6.67
C TYR A 148 -8.65 -12.95 -5.20
N LYS A 149 -9.91 -12.92 -4.76
CA LYS A 149 -10.27 -13.33 -3.39
C LYS A 149 -9.87 -14.78 -3.11
N LYS A 150 -10.09 -15.69 -4.05
CA LYS A 150 -9.69 -17.10 -3.93
C LYS A 150 -8.16 -17.26 -3.90
N GLU A 151 -7.45 -16.41 -4.64
CA GLU A 151 -5.97 -16.39 -4.62
C GLU A 151 -5.44 -15.94 -3.26
N LEU A 152 -6.03 -14.91 -2.64
CA LEU A 152 -5.67 -14.49 -1.28
C LEU A 152 -5.93 -15.60 -0.25
N GLU A 153 -7.06 -16.30 -0.33
CA GLU A 153 -7.38 -17.44 0.52
C GLU A 153 -6.37 -18.59 0.34
N ALA A 154 -5.94 -18.85 -0.89
CA ALA A 154 -4.93 -19.86 -1.19
C ALA A 154 -3.55 -19.47 -0.63
N ARG A 155 -3.14 -18.20 -0.77
CA ARG A 155 -1.91 -17.66 -0.18
C ARG A 155 -1.90 -17.79 1.35
N GLN A 156 -3.03 -17.51 2.00
CA GLN A 156 -3.19 -17.69 3.44
C GLN A 156 -2.93 -19.13 3.85
N LYS A 157 -3.51 -20.12 3.16
CA LYS A 157 -3.29 -21.55 3.44
C LYS A 157 -1.82 -21.97 3.26
N VAL A 158 -1.16 -21.45 2.22
CA VAL A 158 0.27 -21.69 1.99
C VAL A 158 1.10 -21.13 3.14
N ALA A 159 0.80 -19.91 3.60
CA ALA A 159 1.48 -19.27 4.71
C ALA A 159 1.30 -20.05 6.03
N GLU A 160 0.07 -20.53 6.31
CA GLU A 160 -0.23 -21.37 7.47
C GLU A 160 0.57 -22.67 7.43
N ASN A 161 0.68 -23.34 6.27
CA ASN A 161 1.47 -24.55 6.11
C ASN A 161 2.97 -24.27 6.34
N TYR A 162 3.52 -23.18 5.80
CA TYR A 162 4.91 -22.81 6.08
C TYR A 162 5.13 -22.54 7.57
N THR A 163 4.23 -21.82 8.21
CA THR A 163 4.32 -21.54 9.65
C THR A 163 4.30 -22.82 10.47
N ALA A 164 3.41 -23.78 10.16
CA ALA A 164 3.33 -25.07 10.86
C ALA A 164 4.62 -25.89 10.75
N ILE A 165 5.30 -25.83 9.61
CA ILE A 165 6.54 -26.58 9.36
C ILE A 165 7.77 -25.88 9.98
N LEU A 166 7.83 -24.55 9.87
CA LEU A 166 9.05 -23.77 10.12
C LEU A 166 9.15 -23.20 11.54
N SER A 167 8.03 -23.03 12.25
CA SER A 167 7.97 -22.33 13.55
C SER A 167 8.84 -22.94 14.65
N ASN A 168 9.19 -24.21 14.53
CA ASN A 168 10.08 -24.89 15.50
C ASN A 168 11.57 -24.59 15.25
N SER A 169 11.93 -24.03 14.10
CA SER A 169 13.33 -23.86 13.68
C SER A 169 13.67 -22.43 13.28
N LEU A 170 12.67 -21.65 12.89
CA LEU A 170 12.84 -20.29 12.37
C LEU A 170 11.81 -19.35 12.99
N LYS A 171 12.15 -18.06 13.04
CA LYS A 171 11.19 -17.00 13.33
C LYS A 171 10.27 -16.82 12.12
N THR A 172 9.00 -17.16 12.28
CA THR A 172 8.00 -17.04 11.21
C THR A 172 7.28 -15.68 11.24
N PRO A 173 6.69 -15.22 10.13
CA PRO A 173 5.94 -13.97 10.09
C PRO A 173 4.78 -13.95 11.07
N VAL A 174 4.54 -12.80 11.67
CA VAL A 174 3.44 -12.57 12.63
C VAL A 174 2.38 -11.70 11.98
N ILE A 175 1.13 -12.14 12.02
CA ILE A 175 -0.02 -11.31 11.65
C ILE A 175 -0.61 -10.69 12.91
N LYS A 176 -0.55 -9.38 13.01
CA LYS A 176 -1.10 -8.62 14.15
C LYS A 176 -2.62 -8.73 14.20
N PRO A 177 -3.25 -8.59 15.38
CA PRO A 177 -4.71 -8.65 15.52
C PRO A 177 -5.44 -7.69 14.57
N LYS A 178 -6.63 -8.10 14.12
CA LYS A 178 -7.51 -7.32 13.23
C LYS A 178 -6.90 -6.96 11.86
N ARG A 179 -5.87 -7.69 11.43
CA ARG A 179 -5.22 -7.53 10.12
C ARG A 179 -5.26 -8.82 9.34
N SER A 180 -5.19 -8.71 8.02
CA SER A 180 -4.85 -9.80 7.12
C SER A 180 -3.63 -9.42 6.29
N SER A 181 -3.00 -10.42 5.65
CA SER A 181 -1.89 -10.20 4.74
C SER A 181 -2.26 -10.66 3.34
N ALA A 182 -1.83 -9.93 2.33
CA ALA A 182 -1.88 -10.38 0.94
C ALA A 182 -0.78 -11.41 0.63
N TRP A 183 0.13 -11.66 1.58
CA TRP A 183 1.22 -12.62 1.46
C TRP A 183 2.00 -12.45 0.14
N ALA A 184 2.40 -11.20 -0.14
CA ALA A 184 3.28 -10.92 -1.27
C ALA A 184 4.60 -11.69 -1.15
N GLN A 185 5.09 -11.82 0.09
CA GLN A 185 6.27 -12.60 0.45
C GLN A 185 6.05 -13.24 1.82
N TYR A 186 6.59 -14.46 1.99
CA TYR A 186 6.72 -15.13 3.28
C TYR A 186 8.20 -15.08 3.67
N THR A 187 8.55 -14.23 4.64
CA THR A 187 9.95 -13.95 5.03
C THR A 187 10.26 -14.61 6.39
N VAL A 188 11.39 -15.29 6.51
CA VAL A 188 11.90 -15.95 7.71
C VAL A 188 13.30 -15.48 8.02
#